data_5048379c2a454651193b0db57b2278d2
#
_entry.id   5048379c2a454651193b0db57b2278d2
#
_cell.length_a   1.000
_cell.length_b   1.000
_cell.length_c   1.000
_cell.angle_alpha   90.00
_cell.angle_beta   90.00
_cell.angle_gamma   90.00
#
_symmetry.space_group_name_H-M   'P 1'
#
loop_
_entity.id
_entity.type
_entity.pdbx_description
1 polymer ?
#
loop_
_entity_poly.entity_id
_entity_poly.type
_entity_poly.pdbx_seq_one_letter_code
_entity_poly.pdbx_strand_id
1 'polypeptide(L)'
;MGKSFAVIGDPIDHSLSPNIHSAAFRELNLDSSYIGYRIPKGELEGGVEGLKKIKITGFNVTIPHKIEMMKYLDKIDESCSMIGAVNTVVNNEGILKGYNTDMDGFLEPIKKRSIPIQNKKILLIGAGGAARAIVAGMAKEKAKSLDIVNRTIENANNLSKFATKIGLTTSTKKIEHVNENIENYDIIINATSIGLKDESSPISFEDAKEKTIAYDIVYSPMNTDFIKKAKEKKLEIIYGYEMLLGQAIRAFEIWHDMKAPYNAMKKALLGGF
;
A
#
# COMPACT_ATOMS: atom_id res chain seq x y z
N MET A 1 14.27 -5.45 28.36
CA MET A 1 13.09 -4.56 28.18
C MET A 1 12.45 -4.91 26.85
N GLY A 2 11.15 -5.15 26.86
CA GLY A 2 10.40 -5.45 25.63
C GLY A 2 10.49 -4.34 24.59
N LYS A 3 10.41 -4.69 23.31
CA LYS A 3 10.42 -3.72 22.21
C LYS A 3 9.00 -3.20 21.96
N SER A 4 8.86 -1.90 21.71
CA SER A 4 7.57 -1.28 21.41
C SER A 4 7.52 -0.80 19.98
N PHE A 5 6.40 -1.10 19.29
CA PHE A 5 6.14 -0.69 17.92
C PHE A 5 4.77 -0.02 17.82
N ALA A 6 4.57 0.73 16.75
CA ALA A 6 3.32 1.45 16.54
C ALA A 6 2.92 1.57 15.06
N VAL A 7 1.68 1.99 14.84
CA VAL A 7 1.25 2.64 13.62
C VAL A 7 0.70 4.02 13.95
N ILE A 8 1.07 5.03 13.17
CA ILE A 8 0.58 6.40 13.30
C ILE A 8 -0.20 6.84 12.08
N GLY A 9 -1.30 7.57 12.29
CA GLY A 9 -2.15 8.09 11.23
C GLY A 9 -3.42 8.72 11.74
N ASP A 10 -4.29 9.20 10.83
CA ASP A 10 -5.62 9.73 11.14
C ASP A 10 -6.57 9.55 9.96
N PRO A 11 -7.64 8.72 10.10
CA PRO A 11 -7.99 7.87 11.25
C PRO A 11 -7.08 6.63 11.39
N ILE A 12 -7.04 6.02 12.57
CA ILE A 12 -6.21 4.83 12.86
C ILE A 12 -6.98 3.68 13.51
N ASP A 13 -8.18 3.94 14.02
CA ASP A 13 -8.97 3.02 14.85
C ASP A 13 -9.33 1.69 14.15
N HIS A 14 -9.38 1.70 12.83
CA HIS A 14 -9.71 0.51 12.02
C HIS A 14 -8.46 -0.21 11.45
N SER A 15 -7.27 0.17 11.91
CA SER A 15 -6.04 -0.46 11.43
C SER A 15 -5.92 -1.91 11.90
N LEU A 16 -5.71 -2.82 10.96
CA LEU A 16 -5.44 -4.24 11.25
C LEU A 16 -3.96 -4.52 11.58
N SER A 17 -3.08 -3.53 11.44
CA SER A 17 -1.64 -3.69 11.72
C SER A 17 -1.35 -4.15 13.14
N PRO A 18 -2.03 -3.65 14.21
CA PRO A 18 -1.82 -4.16 15.55
C PRO A 18 -2.10 -5.67 15.68
N ASN A 19 -3.18 -6.16 15.08
CA ASN A 19 -3.54 -7.58 15.10
C ASN A 19 -2.48 -8.45 14.39
N ILE A 20 -2.04 -7.99 13.21
CA ILE A 20 -1.06 -8.69 12.37
C ILE A 20 0.29 -8.83 13.09
N HIS A 21 0.84 -7.71 13.58
CA HIS A 21 2.15 -7.70 14.23
C HIS A 21 2.12 -8.39 15.60
N SER A 22 1.06 -8.19 16.40
CA SER A 22 0.93 -8.89 17.68
C SER A 22 0.83 -10.41 17.51
N ALA A 23 0.24 -10.90 16.43
CA ALA A 23 0.23 -12.33 16.12
C ALA A 23 1.65 -12.85 15.80
N ALA A 24 2.45 -12.07 15.08
CA ALA A 24 3.85 -12.40 14.81
C ALA A 24 4.67 -12.46 16.10
N PHE A 25 4.49 -11.49 16.99
CA PHE A 25 5.21 -11.48 18.28
C PHE A 25 4.85 -12.69 19.14
N ARG A 26 3.58 -13.05 19.23
CA ARG A 26 3.15 -14.24 19.97
C ARG A 26 3.72 -15.52 19.39
N GLU A 27 3.65 -15.69 18.06
CA GLU A 27 4.13 -16.91 17.38
C GLU A 27 5.62 -17.15 17.61
N LEU A 28 6.41 -16.05 17.65
CA LEU A 28 7.86 -16.10 17.82
C LEU A 28 8.31 -15.89 19.26
N ASN A 29 7.39 -15.83 20.23
CA ASN A 29 7.67 -15.55 21.64
C ASN A 29 8.53 -14.30 21.87
N LEU A 30 8.29 -13.24 21.08
CA LEU A 30 8.98 -11.96 21.22
C LEU A 30 8.31 -11.11 22.29
N ASP A 31 9.12 -10.60 23.25
CA ASP A 31 8.69 -9.59 24.22
C ASP A 31 8.54 -8.24 23.49
N SER A 32 7.42 -8.08 22.81
CA SER A 32 7.16 -6.92 21.96
C SER A 32 5.68 -6.55 21.96
N SER A 33 5.38 -5.26 21.80
CA SER A 33 4.02 -4.72 21.68
C SER A 33 3.85 -3.89 20.42
N TYR A 34 2.61 -3.81 19.91
CA TYR A 34 2.28 -2.97 18.75
C TYR A 34 0.95 -2.26 18.99
N ILE A 35 0.94 -0.93 18.88
CA ILE A 35 -0.21 -0.07 19.22
C ILE A 35 -0.47 0.93 18.09
N GLY A 36 -1.74 1.31 17.88
CA GLY A 36 -2.12 2.42 17.01
C GLY A 36 -2.14 3.74 17.79
N TYR A 37 -1.51 4.78 17.26
CA TYR A 37 -1.61 6.14 17.79
C TYR A 37 -2.23 7.06 16.75
N ARG A 38 -3.35 7.69 17.11
CA ARG A 38 -3.94 8.73 16.29
C ARG A 38 -3.12 10.02 16.41
N ILE A 39 -2.60 10.49 15.29
CA ILE A 39 -1.92 11.79 15.20
C ILE A 39 -2.68 12.61 14.15
N PRO A 40 -3.39 13.67 14.54
CA PRO A 40 -4.11 14.53 13.62
C PRO A 40 -3.19 15.23 12.61
N LYS A 41 -3.76 15.60 11.47
CA LYS A 41 -3.03 16.41 10.48
C LYS A 41 -2.57 17.73 11.11
N GLY A 42 -1.29 18.05 10.95
CA GLY A 42 -0.65 19.24 11.53
C GLY A 42 0.01 19.00 12.90
N GLU A 43 -0.19 17.81 13.51
CA GLU A 43 0.41 17.47 14.82
C GLU A 43 1.55 16.46 14.71
N LEU A 44 2.04 16.19 13.49
CA LEU A 44 3.03 15.15 13.24
C LEU A 44 4.35 15.38 13.98
N GLU A 45 4.83 16.63 14.05
CA GLU A 45 6.08 16.99 14.73
C GLU A 45 6.05 16.59 16.20
N GLY A 46 5.02 17.02 16.93
CA GLY A 46 4.82 16.66 18.33
C GLY A 46 4.66 15.15 18.55
N GLY A 47 3.94 14.49 17.62
CA GLY A 47 3.78 13.04 17.62
C GLY A 47 5.13 12.30 17.48
N VAL A 48 5.98 12.70 16.55
CA VAL A 48 7.31 12.11 16.34
C VAL A 48 8.22 12.32 17.56
N GLU A 49 8.23 13.53 18.13
CA GLU A 49 8.98 13.80 19.33
C GLU A 49 8.48 12.97 20.54
N GLY A 50 7.15 12.80 20.65
CA GLY A 50 6.57 11.91 21.66
C GLY A 50 7.05 10.46 21.51
N LEU A 51 7.04 9.92 20.28
CA LEU A 51 7.52 8.58 19.97
C LEU A 51 9.01 8.40 20.30
N LYS A 52 9.84 9.41 20.02
CA LYS A 52 11.27 9.40 20.42
C LYS A 52 11.43 9.35 21.94
N LYS A 53 10.67 10.19 22.69
CA LYS A 53 10.72 10.25 24.14
C LYS A 53 10.34 8.95 24.83
N ILE A 54 9.35 8.23 24.32
CA ILE A 54 8.96 6.90 24.85
C ILE A 54 9.89 5.77 24.34
N LYS A 55 10.91 6.11 23.57
CA LYS A 55 11.89 5.17 22.99
C LYS A 55 11.23 4.06 22.15
N ILE A 56 10.24 4.43 21.33
CA ILE A 56 9.63 3.47 20.40
C ILE A 56 10.71 2.84 19.53
N THR A 57 10.68 1.53 19.32
CA THR A 57 11.70 0.82 18.51
C THR A 57 11.50 1.03 17.02
N GLY A 58 10.25 1.12 16.58
CA GLY A 58 9.89 1.36 15.19
C GLY A 58 8.39 1.62 15.06
N PHE A 59 7.99 2.20 13.93
CA PHE A 59 6.58 2.47 13.68
C PHE A 59 6.25 2.51 12.19
N ASN A 60 5.01 2.13 11.87
CA ASN A 60 4.44 2.38 10.55
C ASN A 60 3.79 3.76 10.51
N VAL A 61 3.75 4.32 9.32
CA VAL A 61 3.13 5.61 9.00
C VAL A 61 2.06 5.39 7.94
N THR A 62 0.83 5.87 8.22
CA THR A 62 -0.24 5.84 7.23
C THR A 62 -0.78 7.25 6.95
N ILE A 63 -1.91 7.34 6.27
CA ILE A 63 -2.56 8.61 5.92
C ILE A 63 -2.79 9.44 7.19
N PRO A 64 -2.56 10.77 7.14
CA PRO A 64 -2.12 11.57 6.00
C PRO A 64 -0.60 11.82 5.96
N HIS A 65 0.20 11.13 6.77
CA HIS A 65 1.54 11.52 7.18
C HIS A 65 2.69 10.99 6.31
N LYS A 66 2.45 10.02 5.39
CA LYS A 66 3.52 9.32 4.65
C LYS A 66 4.53 10.23 3.92
N ILE A 67 4.07 11.36 3.38
CA ILE A 67 4.94 12.32 2.68
C ILE A 67 5.58 13.28 3.67
N GLU A 68 4.79 13.83 4.60
CA GLU A 68 5.26 14.82 5.57
C GLU A 68 6.32 14.23 6.50
N MET A 69 6.17 12.97 6.90
CA MET A 69 7.12 12.27 7.76
C MET A 69 8.55 12.24 7.21
N MET A 70 8.74 12.38 5.89
CA MET A 70 10.06 12.45 5.26
C MET A 70 10.92 13.59 5.83
N LYS A 71 10.31 14.66 6.34
CA LYS A 71 11.02 15.83 6.92
C LYS A 71 11.65 15.52 8.29
N TYR A 72 11.17 14.50 8.97
CA TYR A 72 11.57 14.14 10.35
C TYR A 72 12.51 12.95 10.41
N LEU A 73 12.93 12.43 9.24
CA LEU A 73 13.87 11.31 9.15
C LEU A 73 15.32 11.79 9.09
N ASP A 74 16.17 11.14 9.85
CA ASP A 74 17.63 11.38 9.80
C ASP A 74 18.26 10.64 8.61
N LYS A 75 17.71 9.49 8.23
CA LYS A 75 18.15 8.66 7.11
C LYS A 75 16.96 8.12 6.34
N ILE A 76 17.12 7.97 5.04
CA ILE A 76 16.13 7.36 4.15
C ILE A 76 16.73 6.22 3.37
N ASP A 77 15.99 5.15 3.24
CA ASP A 77 16.33 4.02 2.38
C ASP A 77 16.03 4.35 0.90
N GLU A 78 16.61 3.58 -0.02
CA GLU A 78 16.41 3.76 -1.46
C GLU A 78 14.92 3.69 -1.84
N SER A 79 14.14 2.81 -1.18
CA SER A 79 12.69 2.69 -1.41
C SER A 79 11.95 3.98 -1.09
N CYS A 80 12.27 4.65 0.03
CA CYS A 80 11.71 5.95 0.36
C CYS A 80 12.15 7.04 -0.61
N SER A 81 13.43 7.05 -0.99
CA SER A 81 13.97 8.03 -1.93
C SER A 81 13.29 7.93 -3.29
N MET A 82 13.11 6.70 -3.78
CA MET A 82 12.44 6.44 -5.05
C MET A 82 10.98 6.87 -5.03
N ILE A 83 10.23 6.54 -3.97
CA ILE A 83 8.78 6.77 -3.88
C ILE A 83 8.46 8.19 -3.43
N GLY A 84 9.34 8.82 -2.63
CA GLY A 84 9.10 10.12 -2.00
C GLY A 84 8.03 10.04 -0.89
N ALA A 85 7.93 8.90 -0.22
CA ALA A 85 7.03 8.66 0.90
C ALA A 85 7.56 7.55 1.78
N VAL A 86 7.26 7.60 3.08
CA VAL A 86 7.65 6.60 4.08
C VAL A 86 6.41 5.95 4.68
N ASN A 87 6.46 4.64 4.91
CA ASN A 87 5.43 3.92 5.66
C ASN A 87 5.98 3.08 6.81
N THR A 88 7.31 2.96 6.94
CA THR A 88 7.96 2.16 7.98
C THR A 88 9.20 2.90 8.48
N VAL A 89 9.33 3.04 9.78
CA VAL A 89 10.44 3.75 10.44
C VAL A 89 11.10 2.83 11.46
N VAL A 90 12.42 2.82 11.45
CA VAL A 90 13.26 2.25 12.51
C VAL A 90 13.79 3.39 13.35
N ASN A 91 13.65 3.30 14.66
CA ASN A 91 14.26 4.21 15.60
C ASN A 91 15.44 3.53 16.30
N ASN A 92 16.62 3.98 16.02
CA ASN A 92 17.84 3.54 16.68
C ASN A 92 18.35 4.68 17.57
N GLU A 93 18.01 4.64 18.87
CA GLU A 93 18.43 5.63 19.88
C GLU A 93 18.16 7.09 19.48
N GLY A 94 16.99 7.34 18.89
CA GLY A 94 16.57 8.66 18.44
C GLY A 94 16.90 8.98 16.98
N ILE A 95 17.75 8.19 16.33
CA ILE A 95 18.04 8.30 14.89
C ILE A 95 16.96 7.56 14.10
N LEU A 96 16.17 8.29 13.35
CA LEU A 96 15.06 7.74 12.57
C LEU A 96 15.49 7.40 11.14
N LYS A 97 15.36 6.13 10.76
CA LYS A 97 15.57 5.68 9.37
C LYS A 97 14.26 5.23 8.76
N GLY A 98 13.87 5.84 7.63
CA GLY A 98 12.64 5.55 6.91
C GLY A 98 12.80 4.56 5.76
N TYR A 99 11.75 3.75 5.57
CA TYR A 99 11.60 2.76 4.50
C TYR A 99 10.20 2.86 3.91
N ASN A 100 10.02 2.32 2.71
CA ASN A 100 8.70 2.14 2.14
C ASN A 100 8.46 0.70 1.75
N THR A 101 7.60 0.02 2.49
CA THR A 101 7.24 -1.40 2.28
C THR A 101 5.97 -1.58 1.44
N ASP A 102 5.27 -0.49 1.05
CA ASP A 102 4.04 -0.58 0.25
C ASP A 102 4.33 -1.16 -1.15
N MET A 103 5.47 -0.78 -1.76
CA MET A 103 5.86 -1.30 -3.07
C MET A 103 6.10 -2.81 -3.03
N ASP A 104 6.83 -3.29 -2.03
CA ASP A 104 7.09 -4.72 -1.86
C ASP A 104 5.78 -5.47 -1.58
N GLY A 105 4.93 -4.93 -0.70
CA GLY A 105 3.61 -5.49 -0.41
C GLY A 105 2.70 -5.58 -1.63
N PHE A 106 2.73 -4.55 -2.49
CA PHE A 106 1.97 -4.53 -3.73
C PHE A 106 2.47 -5.57 -4.75
N LEU A 107 3.78 -5.72 -4.88
CA LEU A 107 4.39 -6.64 -5.83
C LEU A 107 4.35 -8.12 -5.38
N GLU A 108 4.31 -8.37 -4.08
CA GLU A 108 4.40 -9.72 -3.51
C GLU A 108 3.32 -10.68 -4.07
N PRO A 109 2.00 -10.35 -4.09
CA PRO A 109 0.99 -11.25 -4.62
C PRO A 109 1.11 -11.46 -6.14
N ILE A 110 1.63 -10.50 -6.88
CA ILE A 110 1.91 -10.60 -8.31
C ILE A 110 3.05 -11.59 -8.55
N LYS A 111 4.15 -11.47 -7.79
CA LYS A 111 5.31 -12.36 -7.88
C LYS A 111 4.97 -13.79 -7.48
N LYS A 112 4.20 -13.99 -6.41
CA LYS A 112 3.72 -15.32 -5.97
C LYS A 112 2.93 -16.05 -7.05
N ARG A 113 2.17 -15.32 -7.87
CA ARG A 113 1.40 -15.88 -9.00
C ARG A 113 2.21 -15.96 -10.29
N SER A 114 3.48 -15.55 -10.26
CA SER A 114 4.34 -15.46 -11.47
C SER A 114 3.71 -14.64 -12.60
N ILE A 115 2.95 -13.61 -12.25
CA ILE A 115 2.30 -12.71 -13.21
C ILE A 115 3.37 -11.80 -13.83
N PRO A 116 3.56 -11.84 -15.16
CA PRO A 116 4.52 -10.95 -15.83
C PRO A 116 3.96 -9.54 -15.92
N ILE A 117 4.70 -8.55 -15.40
CA ILE A 117 4.38 -7.13 -15.56
C ILE A 117 5.09 -6.52 -16.77
N GLN A 118 6.24 -7.06 -17.12
CA GLN A 118 7.03 -6.57 -18.25
C GLN A 118 6.18 -6.52 -19.53
N ASN A 119 6.24 -5.38 -20.23
CA ASN A 119 5.48 -5.10 -21.44
C ASN A 119 3.95 -5.07 -21.30
N LYS A 120 3.40 -5.07 -20.08
CA LYS A 120 1.95 -4.98 -19.82
C LYS A 120 1.45 -3.54 -19.82
N LYS A 121 0.22 -3.34 -20.30
CA LYS A 121 -0.53 -2.09 -20.19
C LYS A 121 -1.39 -2.12 -18.95
N ILE A 122 -1.31 -1.08 -18.13
CA ILE A 122 -1.91 -1.04 -16.81
C ILE A 122 -2.86 0.15 -16.70
N LEU A 123 -4.03 -0.08 -16.12
CA LEU A 123 -4.95 0.97 -15.69
C LEU A 123 -4.86 1.12 -14.17
N LEU A 124 -4.49 2.30 -13.71
CA LEU A 124 -4.48 2.67 -12.31
C LEU A 124 -5.62 3.66 -12.03
N ILE A 125 -6.58 3.23 -11.23
CA ILE A 125 -7.71 4.05 -10.80
C ILE A 125 -7.38 4.60 -9.42
N GLY A 126 -7.16 5.92 -9.35
CA GLY A 126 -6.76 6.62 -8.12
C GLY A 126 -5.33 7.14 -8.16
N ALA A 127 -5.12 8.28 -7.47
CA ALA A 127 -3.83 8.95 -7.33
C ALA A 127 -3.59 9.35 -5.86
N GLY A 128 -3.94 8.45 -4.93
CA GLY A 128 -3.82 8.63 -3.49
C GLY A 128 -2.48 8.16 -2.91
N GLY A 129 -2.45 7.95 -1.60
CA GLY A 129 -1.23 7.64 -0.84
C GLY A 129 -0.49 6.37 -1.26
N ALA A 130 -1.21 5.31 -1.66
CA ALA A 130 -0.60 4.06 -2.13
C ALA A 130 -0.16 4.12 -3.61
N ALA A 131 -0.75 5.03 -4.40
CA ALA A 131 -0.54 5.08 -5.84
C ALA A 131 0.93 5.31 -6.24
N ARG A 132 1.69 6.08 -5.47
CA ARG A 132 3.13 6.28 -5.74
C ARG A 132 3.94 5.00 -5.62
N ALA A 133 3.65 4.18 -4.61
CA ALA A 133 4.31 2.87 -4.43
C ALA A 133 3.93 1.90 -5.55
N ILE A 134 2.66 1.91 -5.99
CA ILE A 134 2.18 1.12 -7.13
C ILE A 134 2.92 1.53 -8.41
N VAL A 135 2.97 2.84 -8.70
CA VAL A 135 3.69 3.38 -9.86
C VAL A 135 5.17 2.99 -9.85
N ALA A 136 5.83 3.12 -8.69
CA ALA A 136 7.23 2.72 -8.54
C ALA A 136 7.42 1.21 -8.78
N GLY A 137 6.51 0.37 -8.28
CA GLY A 137 6.50 -1.06 -8.52
C GLY A 137 6.33 -1.40 -10.01
N MET A 138 5.40 -0.74 -10.69
CA MET A 138 5.18 -0.94 -12.13
C MET A 138 6.39 -0.52 -12.98
N ALA A 139 7.03 0.60 -12.63
CA ALA A 139 8.27 1.04 -13.28
C ALA A 139 9.42 0.05 -13.07
N LYS A 140 9.62 -0.41 -11.83
CA LYS A 140 10.65 -1.39 -11.46
C LYS A 140 10.50 -2.70 -12.24
N GLU A 141 9.28 -3.18 -12.42
CA GLU A 141 8.97 -4.40 -13.17
C GLU A 141 8.80 -4.16 -14.68
N LYS A 142 9.15 -2.96 -15.19
CA LYS A 142 9.18 -2.60 -16.61
C LYS A 142 7.84 -2.75 -17.33
N ALA A 143 6.75 -2.30 -16.70
CA ALA A 143 5.46 -2.18 -17.37
C ALA A 143 5.60 -1.36 -18.68
N LYS A 144 4.79 -1.68 -19.68
CA LYS A 144 4.82 -0.96 -20.97
C LYS A 144 4.30 0.47 -20.83
N SER A 145 3.18 0.61 -20.15
CA SER A 145 2.53 1.91 -19.88
C SER A 145 1.56 1.80 -18.71
N LEU A 146 1.31 2.94 -18.09
CA LEU A 146 0.37 3.08 -17.00
C LEU A 146 -0.57 4.27 -17.28
N ASP A 147 -1.84 4.00 -17.51
CA ASP A 147 -2.86 5.03 -17.64
C ASP A 147 -3.45 5.30 -16.24
N ILE A 148 -3.45 6.57 -15.84
CA ILE A 148 -3.86 7.00 -14.51
C ILE A 148 -5.20 7.71 -14.61
N VAL A 149 -6.20 7.16 -13.94
CA VAL A 149 -7.54 7.74 -13.88
C VAL A 149 -7.83 8.21 -12.47
N ASN A 150 -8.27 9.46 -12.32
CA ASN A 150 -8.61 10.00 -11.00
C ASN A 150 -9.72 11.06 -11.08
N ARG A 151 -10.50 11.19 -10.00
CA ARG A 151 -11.55 12.21 -9.87
C ARG A 151 -10.99 13.62 -10.04
N THR A 152 -9.88 13.92 -9.36
CA THR A 152 -9.16 15.19 -9.48
C THR A 152 -8.01 15.01 -10.46
N ILE A 153 -8.14 15.57 -11.66
CA ILE A 153 -7.17 15.38 -12.74
C ILE A 153 -5.76 15.89 -12.39
N GLU A 154 -5.66 16.92 -11.57
CA GLU A 154 -4.39 17.49 -11.11
C GLU A 154 -3.57 16.44 -10.31
N ASN A 155 -4.23 15.62 -9.50
CA ASN A 155 -3.57 14.54 -8.77
C ASN A 155 -3.03 13.46 -9.72
N ALA A 156 -3.80 13.10 -10.75
CA ALA A 156 -3.35 12.17 -11.79
C ALA A 156 -2.14 12.74 -12.53
N ASN A 157 -2.19 14.02 -12.92
CA ASN A 157 -1.10 14.69 -13.60
C ASN A 157 0.19 14.77 -12.74
N ASN A 158 0.06 15.02 -11.45
CA ASN A 158 1.20 15.04 -10.54
C ASN A 158 1.81 13.64 -10.37
N LEU A 159 0.97 12.59 -10.31
CA LEU A 159 1.44 11.21 -10.27
C LEU A 159 2.08 10.79 -11.59
N SER A 160 1.54 11.23 -12.73
CA SER A 160 2.11 11.02 -14.07
C SER A 160 3.50 11.65 -14.22
N LYS A 161 3.68 12.89 -13.74
CA LYS A 161 5.00 13.54 -13.72
C LYS A 161 6.02 12.73 -12.92
N PHE A 162 5.61 12.19 -11.78
CA PHE A 162 6.46 11.30 -10.99
C PHE A 162 6.79 10.02 -11.78
N ALA A 163 5.79 9.36 -12.37
CA ALA A 163 5.97 8.14 -13.16
C ALA A 163 6.92 8.33 -14.34
N THR A 164 6.77 9.43 -15.09
CA THR A 164 7.65 9.78 -16.21
C THR A 164 9.09 10.02 -15.74
N LYS A 165 9.27 10.67 -14.57
CA LYS A 165 10.61 10.90 -14.00
C LYS A 165 11.36 9.59 -13.69
N ILE A 166 10.62 8.52 -13.35
CA ILE A 166 11.20 7.19 -13.08
C ILE A 166 11.12 6.25 -14.28
N GLY A 167 10.90 6.79 -15.50
CA GLY A 167 11.00 6.06 -16.76
C GLY A 167 9.76 5.29 -17.21
N LEU A 168 8.57 5.55 -16.61
CA LEU A 168 7.33 4.89 -16.99
C LEU A 168 6.49 5.78 -17.92
N THR A 169 6.09 5.23 -19.08
CA THR A 169 5.17 5.91 -19.99
C THR A 169 3.77 5.97 -19.37
N THR A 170 3.17 7.17 -19.35
CA THR A 170 1.85 7.36 -18.73
C THR A 170 0.94 8.26 -19.57
N SER A 171 -0.37 8.06 -19.39
CA SER A 171 -1.42 9.02 -19.74
C SER A 171 -2.32 9.29 -18.54
N THR A 172 -3.10 10.35 -18.59
CA THR A 172 -4.03 10.72 -17.52
C THR A 172 -5.41 11.00 -18.05
N LYS A 173 -6.44 10.56 -17.32
CA LYS A 173 -7.87 10.80 -17.65
C LYS A 173 -8.65 11.13 -16.37
N LYS A 174 -9.79 11.78 -16.53
CA LYS A 174 -10.79 11.90 -15.46
C LYS A 174 -11.53 10.59 -15.25
N ILE A 175 -12.09 10.40 -14.05
CA ILE A 175 -12.78 9.17 -13.64
C ILE A 175 -13.97 8.83 -14.54
N GLU A 176 -14.63 9.83 -15.13
CA GLU A 176 -15.76 9.64 -16.03
C GLU A 176 -15.38 8.83 -17.29
N HIS A 177 -14.09 8.79 -17.63
CA HIS A 177 -13.54 8.08 -18.80
C HIS A 177 -12.91 6.73 -18.44
N VAL A 178 -13.15 6.21 -17.23
CA VAL A 178 -12.49 5.00 -16.73
C VAL A 178 -12.85 3.74 -17.54
N ASN A 179 -14.05 3.69 -18.09
CA ASN A 179 -14.53 2.55 -18.90
C ASN A 179 -14.10 2.60 -20.37
N GLU A 180 -13.39 3.63 -20.80
CA GLU A 180 -12.93 3.74 -22.19
C GLU A 180 -11.72 2.82 -22.45
N ASN A 181 -11.82 2.02 -23.49
CA ASN A 181 -10.76 1.13 -23.98
C ASN A 181 -10.29 0.09 -22.95
N ILE A 182 -11.20 -0.39 -22.11
CA ILE A 182 -10.94 -1.39 -21.05
C ILE A 182 -10.27 -2.64 -21.61
N GLU A 183 -10.64 -3.06 -22.81
CA GLU A 183 -10.09 -4.21 -23.53
C GLU A 183 -8.58 -4.11 -23.80
N ASN A 184 -8.00 -2.92 -23.65
CA ASN A 184 -6.56 -2.72 -23.88
C ASN A 184 -5.68 -3.04 -22.67
N TYR A 185 -6.26 -3.15 -21.47
CA TYR A 185 -5.46 -3.31 -20.25
C TYR A 185 -5.25 -4.76 -19.86
N ASP A 186 -4.04 -5.06 -19.44
CA ASP A 186 -3.64 -6.38 -18.91
C ASP A 186 -3.90 -6.48 -17.41
N ILE A 187 -3.73 -5.35 -16.69
CA ILE A 187 -3.94 -5.26 -15.25
C ILE A 187 -4.74 -3.98 -14.96
N ILE A 188 -5.77 -4.10 -14.16
CA ILE A 188 -6.61 -2.98 -13.70
C ILE A 188 -6.52 -2.93 -12.19
N ILE A 189 -6.11 -1.78 -11.66
CA ILE A 189 -5.83 -1.59 -10.23
C ILE A 189 -6.76 -0.53 -9.68
N ASN A 190 -7.58 -0.89 -8.69
CA ASN A 190 -8.30 0.09 -7.89
C ASN A 190 -7.42 0.54 -6.71
N ALA A 191 -6.94 1.78 -6.75
CA ALA A 191 -6.19 2.43 -5.68
C ALA A 191 -6.97 3.62 -5.08
N THR A 192 -8.30 3.60 -5.20
CA THR A 192 -9.20 4.57 -4.57
C THR A 192 -9.77 4.04 -3.26
N SER A 193 -10.56 4.85 -2.57
CA SER A 193 -11.40 4.42 -1.45
C SER A 193 -12.81 3.98 -1.86
N ILE A 194 -13.11 3.91 -3.16
CA ILE A 194 -14.40 3.43 -3.68
C ILE A 194 -14.52 1.95 -3.34
N GLY A 195 -15.63 1.56 -2.77
CA GLY A 195 -15.86 0.20 -2.24
C GLY A 195 -15.48 0.00 -0.77
N LEU A 196 -14.88 1.01 -0.10
CA LEU A 196 -14.54 0.94 1.32
C LEU A 196 -15.76 1.14 2.24
N LYS A 197 -16.64 2.08 1.87
CA LYS A 197 -17.82 2.47 2.68
C LYS A 197 -19.15 2.33 1.94
N ASP A 198 -19.10 2.05 0.67
CA ASP A 198 -20.23 1.95 -0.22
C ASP A 198 -20.15 0.68 -1.09
N GLU A 199 -21.28 0.26 -1.66
CA GLU A 199 -21.35 -0.86 -2.59
C GLU A 199 -21.18 -0.36 -4.02
N SER A 200 -20.11 0.36 -4.32
CA SER A 200 -19.80 0.88 -5.64
C SER A 200 -18.48 0.37 -6.19
N SER A 201 -18.39 0.31 -7.51
CA SER A 201 -17.16 -0.01 -8.25
C SER A 201 -16.79 1.17 -9.13
N PRO A 202 -15.51 1.54 -9.21
CA PRO A 202 -15.10 2.59 -10.13
C PRO A 202 -15.18 2.18 -11.61
N ILE A 203 -15.42 0.90 -11.92
CA ILE A 203 -15.35 0.33 -13.26
C ILE A 203 -16.38 -0.80 -13.45
N SER A 204 -16.85 -1.05 -14.71
CA SER A 204 -17.81 -2.10 -15.01
C SER A 204 -17.19 -3.47 -15.33
N PHE A 205 -16.02 -3.50 -15.94
CA PHE A 205 -15.35 -4.66 -16.55
C PHE A 205 -16.05 -5.27 -17.77
N GLU A 206 -17.12 -4.68 -18.30
CA GLU A 206 -17.89 -5.28 -19.41
C GLU A 206 -17.02 -5.64 -20.61
N ASP A 207 -16.13 -4.73 -21.00
CA ASP A 207 -15.25 -4.89 -22.15
C ASP A 207 -13.84 -5.41 -21.77
N ALA A 208 -13.64 -5.83 -20.52
CA ALA A 208 -12.35 -6.38 -20.10
C ALA A 208 -12.07 -7.71 -20.82
N LYS A 209 -10.83 -7.89 -21.29
CA LYS A 209 -10.39 -9.15 -21.89
C LYS A 209 -10.29 -10.26 -20.84
N GLU A 210 -10.50 -11.51 -21.24
CA GLU A 210 -10.54 -12.69 -20.34
C GLU A 210 -9.31 -12.86 -19.46
N LYS A 211 -8.13 -12.39 -19.91
CA LYS A 211 -6.87 -12.51 -19.17
C LYS A 211 -6.48 -11.26 -18.39
N THR A 212 -7.41 -10.29 -18.29
CA THR A 212 -7.19 -9.12 -17.45
C THR A 212 -7.14 -9.51 -15.98
N ILE A 213 -6.20 -8.92 -15.25
CA ILE A 213 -6.07 -9.10 -13.80
C ILE A 213 -6.70 -7.91 -13.10
N ALA A 214 -7.59 -8.18 -12.16
CA ALA A 214 -8.23 -7.18 -11.32
C ALA A 214 -7.56 -7.14 -9.95
N TYR A 215 -6.95 -6.02 -9.59
CA TYR A 215 -6.30 -5.81 -8.30
C TYR A 215 -7.00 -4.69 -7.54
N ASP A 216 -7.63 -5.03 -6.43
CA ASP A 216 -8.23 -4.03 -5.54
C ASP A 216 -7.36 -3.85 -4.29
N ILE A 217 -6.90 -2.63 -3.99
CA ILE A 217 -6.16 -2.40 -2.74
C ILE A 217 -7.07 -2.16 -1.54
N VAL A 218 -8.37 -2.01 -1.74
CA VAL A 218 -9.35 -2.01 -0.63
C VAL A 218 -9.36 -3.41 -0.03
N TYR A 219 -9.14 -3.50 1.26
CA TYR A 219 -9.07 -4.78 1.97
C TYR A 219 -10.27 -5.06 2.88
N SER A 220 -11.03 -4.05 3.23
CA SER A 220 -12.27 -4.18 4.04
C SER A 220 -13.36 -3.30 3.44
N PRO A 221 -14.47 -3.90 2.96
CA PRO A 221 -14.76 -5.34 2.90
C PRO A 221 -13.82 -6.06 1.92
N MET A 222 -13.58 -7.37 2.14
CA MET A 222 -12.75 -8.19 1.24
C MET A 222 -13.36 -8.34 -0.17
N ASN A 223 -14.68 -8.44 -0.26
CA ASN A 223 -15.43 -8.57 -1.51
C ASN A 223 -16.11 -7.23 -1.84
N THR A 224 -15.34 -6.24 -2.27
CA THR A 224 -15.87 -4.99 -2.80
C THR A 224 -16.70 -5.23 -4.07
N ASP A 225 -17.47 -4.25 -4.51
CA ASP A 225 -18.20 -4.34 -5.78
C ASP A 225 -17.25 -4.47 -6.98
N PHE A 226 -16.08 -3.85 -6.93
CA PHE A 226 -14.99 -4.07 -7.89
C PHE A 226 -14.62 -5.56 -8.00
N ILE A 227 -14.41 -6.24 -6.87
CA ILE A 227 -14.09 -7.66 -6.81
C ILE A 227 -15.27 -8.54 -7.29
N LYS A 228 -16.51 -8.20 -6.91
CA LYS A 228 -17.71 -8.93 -7.35
C LYS A 228 -17.82 -8.90 -8.88
N LYS A 229 -17.73 -7.72 -9.49
CA LYS A 229 -17.78 -7.55 -10.95
C LYS A 229 -16.66 -8.26 -11.69
N ALA A 230 -15.43 -8.23 -11.13
CA ALA A 230 -14.31 -8.98 -11.69
C ALA A 230 -14.56 -10.51 -11.64
N LYS A 231 -15.17 -11.03 -10.57
CA LYS A 231 -15.58 -12.44 -10.46
C LYS A 231 -16.65 -12.84 -11.50
N GLU A 232 -17.64 -12.00 -11.72
CA GLU A 232 -18.69 -12.24 -12.74
C GLU A 232 -18.07 -12.38 -14.13
N LYS A 233 -17.02 -11.64 -14.42
CA LYS A 233 -16.22 -11.75 -15.66
C LYS A 233 -15.15 -12.86 -15.62
N LYS A 234 -15.06 -13.64 -14.55
CA LYS A 234 -14.08 -14.72 -14.35
C LYS A 234 -12.62 -14.25 -14.47
N LEU A 235 -12.35 -13.01 -14.11
CA LEU A 235 -10.99 -12.46 -14.14
C LEU A 235 -10.13 -13.02 -13.00
N GLU A 236 -8.81 -13.04 -13.19
CA GLU A 236 -7.88 -13.29 -12.10
C GLU A 236 -7.89 -12.12 -11.11
N ILE A 237 -7.98 -12.42 -9.81
CA ILE A 237 -8.18 -11.42 -8.76
C ILE A 237 -7.02 -11.42 -7.79
N ILE A 238 -6.54 -10.21 -7.47
CA ILE A 238 -5.64 -9.95 -6.35
C ILE A 238 -6.39 -9.07 -5.34
N TYR A 239 -6.43 -9.52 -4.09
CA TYR A 239 -7.15 -8.86 -3.02
C TYR A 239 -6.28 -7.88 -2.25
N GLY A 240 -6.87 -6.79 -1.76
CA GLY A 240 -6.17 -5.76 -0.99
C GLY A 240 -5.51 -6.26 0.30
N TYR A 241 -6.10 -7.27 0.94
CA TYR A 241 -5.48 -7.87 2.13
C TYR A 241 -4.10 -8.49 1.82
N GLU A 242 -3.84 -8.90 0.59
CA GLU A 242 -2.56 -9.48 0.20
C GLU A 242 -1.45 -8.42 0.20
N MET A 243 -1.76 -7.21 -0.30
CA MET A 243 -0.86 -6.07 -0.21
C MET A 243 -0.63 -5.65 1.25
N LEU A 244 -1.70 -5.58 2.05
CA LEU A 244 -1.60 -5.22 3.47
C LEU A 244 -0.73 -6.23 4.23
N LEU A 245 -0.88 -7.52 3.96
CA LEU A 245 -0.04 -8.55 4.56
C LEU A 245 1.42 -8.44 4.12
N GLY A 246 1.66 -8.29 2.83
CA GLY A 246 3.03 -8.22 2.27
C GLY A 246 3.82 -7.03 2.85
N GLN A 247 3.21 -5.83 2.95
CA GLN A 247 3.88 -4.68 3.54
C GLN A 247 4.16 -4.87 5.04
N ALA A 248 3.25 -5.53 5.78
CA ALA A 248 3.44 -5.81 7.19
C ALA A 248 4.55 -6.84 7.45
N ILE A 249 4.62 -7.89 6.63
CA ILE A 249 5.72 -8.87 6.64
C ILE A 249 7.05 -8.15 6.44
N ARG A 250 7.15 -7.32 5.41
CA ARG A 250 8.38 -6.60 5.12
C ARG A 250 8.78 -5.63 6.23
N ALA A 251 7.82 -4.91 6.83
CA ALA A 251 8.08 -4.05 7.98
C ALA A 251 8.60 -4.86 9.19
N PHE A 252 7.98 -6.01 9.49
CA PHE A 252 8.43 -6.91 10.53
C PHE A 252 9.88 -7.36 10.31
N GLU A 253 10.22 -7.80 9.09
CA GLU A 253 11.57 -8.25 8.74
C GLU A 253 12.62 -7.15 8.88
N ILE A 254 12.28 -5.89 8.53
CA ILE A 254 13.15 -4.73 8.72
C ILE A 254 13.43 -4.48 10.21
N TRP A 255 12.42 -4.60 11.08
CA TRP A 255 12.57 -4.31 12.52
C TRP A 255 13.29 -5.40 13.30
N HIS A 256 13.14 -6.64 12.87
CA HIS A 256 13.63 -7.81 13.64
C HIS A 256 14.81 -8.52 12.99
N ASP A 257 15.18 -8.18 11.76
CA ASP A 257 16.23 -8.87 10.99
C ASP A 257 16.05 -10.39 10.97
N MET A 258 14.76 -10.83 10.84
CA MET A 258 14.38 -12.24 10.76
C MET A 258 13.14 -12.41 9.88
N LYS A 259 12.92 -13.65 9.40
CA LYS A 259 11.73 -13.97 8.61
C LYS A 259 10.45 -13.82 9.43
N ALA A 260 9.47 -13.16 8.85
CA ALA A 260 8.15 -13.01 9.44
C ALA A 260 7.38 -14.36 9.45
N PRO A 261 6.60 -14.66 10.49
CA PRO A 261 5.78 -15.85 10.57
C PRO A 261 4.51 -15.69 9.72
N TYR A 262 4.64 -15.85 8.41
CA TYR A 262 3.61 -15.60 7.40
C TYR A 262 2.24 -16.14 7.78
N ASN A 263 2.15 -17.43 8.21
CA ASN A 263 0.88 -18.09 8.49
C ASN A 263 0.15 -17.47 9.70
N ALA A 264 0.87 -17.14 10.76
CA ALA A 264 0.31 -16.47 11.94
C ALA A 264 -0.22 -15.08 11.60
N MET A 265 0.57 -14.28 10.85
CA MET A 265 0.18 -12.94 10.42
C MET A 265 -1.03 -12.98 9.48
N LYS A 266 -1.06 -13.90 8.52
CA LYS A 266 -2.19 -14.10 7.60
C LYS A 266 -3.46 -14.51 8.34
N LYS A 267 -3.36 -15.46 9.27
CA LYS A 267 -4.51 -15.91 10.08
C LYS A 267 -5.10 -14.77 10.90
N ALA A 268 -4.24 -13.96 11.54
CA ALA A 268 -4.68 -12.82 12.33
C ALA A 268 -5.34 -11.73 11.47
N LEU A 269 -4.83 -11.48 10.26
CA LEU A 269 -5.43 -10.56 9.31
C LEU A 269 -6.83 -11.03 8.87
N LEU A 270 -6.96 -12.29 8.46
CA LEU A 270 -8.23 -12.86 7.96
C LEU A 270 -9.26 -13.06 9.07
N GLY A 271 -8.85 -13.22 10.33
CA GLY A 271 -9.73 -13.27 11.49
C GLY A 271 -10.20 -11.89 11.98
N GLY A 272 -9.74 -10.81 11.39
CA GLY A 272 -10.16 -9.44 11.67
C GLY A 272 -11.20 -8.87 10.69
N PHE A 273 -11.71 -9.69 9.76
CA PHE A 273 -12.76 -9.31 8.78
C PHE A 273 -14.14 -9.81 9.18
#